data_64292aa44ab115f7aa260789654749f8
#
_entry.id   64292aa44ab115f7aa260789654749f8
#
_cell.length_a   1.000
_cell.length_b   1.000
_cell.length_c   1.000
_cell.angle_alpha   90.00
_cell.angle_beta   90.00
_cell.angle_gamma   90.00
#
_symmetry.space_group_name_H-M   'P 1'
#
loop_
_entity.id
_entity.type
_entity.pdbx_description
1 polymer ?
#
loop_
_entity_poly.entity_id
_entity_poly.type
_entity_poly.pdbx_seq_one_letter_code
_entity_poly.pdbx_strand_id
1 'polypeptide(L)'
;MKTVLICDDEPIVRLSLKNKLEELGFDEIMECGDGNAAVETALARIPDMVILDVAMPHLDGISAAREIRRKLKIPILLLTACYDEGTVKKAKDAGVAALLTKPFREQDLWPAIELAFAHASEVEELKEEVEDLRESIESRKTIERAKGVLMQRQGLSEPEAFRKMQKLAMDKRKSMRQIAEAILLTE
;
A
#
# COMPACT_ATOMS: atom_id res chain seq x y z
N MET A 1 10.47 -16.62 -3.19
CA MET A 1 11.79 -15.98 -3.10
C MET A 1 11.57 -14.67 -2.37
N LYS A 2 12.14 -14.50 -1.17
CA LYS A 2 12.00 -13.27 -0.37
C LYS A 2 13.19 -12.36 -0.65
N THR A 3 12.91 -11.14 -1.07
CA THR A 3 13.92 -10.15 -1.45
C THR A 3 13.90 -8.96 -0.48
N VAL A 4 15.07 -8.44 -0.11
CA VAL A 4 15.18 -7.29 0.78
C VAL A 4 16.24 -6.31 0.29
N LEU A 5 15.97 -5.03 0.42
CA LEU A 5 16.94 -3.97 0.21
C LEU A 5 17.38 -3.41 1.56
N ILE A 6 18.68 -3.42 1.81
CA ILE A 6 19.31 -2.82 2.98
C ILE A 6 20.01 -1.53 2.58
N CYS A 7 19.75 -0.45 3.31
CA CYS A 7 20.46 0.81 3.12
C CYS A 7 20.97 1.36 4.44
N ASP A 8 22.26 1.51 4.53
CA ASP A 8 22.99 2.05 5.68
C ASP A 8 24.34 2.56 5.16
N ASP A 9 24.84 3.68 5.61
CA ASP A 9 26.13 4.21 5.15
C ASP A 9 27.33 3.46 5.78
N GLU A 10 27.11 2.73 6.89
CA GLU A 10 28.12 1.93 7.56
C GLU A 10 28.21 0.51 6.96
N PRO A 11 29.31 0.14 6.26
CA PRO A 11 29.44 -1.19 5.63
C PRO A 11 29.36 -2.36 6.62
N ILE A 12 29.83 -2.13 7.87
CA ILE A 12 29.83 -3.18 8.90
C ILE A 12 28.41 -3.50 9.37
N VAL A 13 27.53 -2.49 9.42
CA VAL A 13 26.11 -2.68 9.74
C VAL A 13 25.41 -3.43 8.64
N ARG A 14 25.66 -3.07 7.37
CA ARG A 14 25.11 -3.79 6.22
C ARG A 14 25.53 -5.26 6.21
N LEU A 15 26.81 -5.54 6.46
CA LEU A 15 27.30 -6.95 6.51
C LEU A 15 26.64 -7.74 7.63
N SER A 16 26.48 -7.14 8.82
CA SER A 16 25.81 -7.79 9.95
C SER A 16 24.33 -8.08 9.63
N LEU A 17 23.61 -7.10 9.06
CA LEU A 17 22.22 -7.26 8.64
C LEU A 17 22.08 -8.35 7.58
N LYS A 18 22.96 -8.36 6.57
CA LYS A 18 22.96 -9.33 5.49
C LYS A 18 23.05 -10.75 6.01
N ASN A 19 24.09 -11.04 6.82
CA ASN A 19 24.28 -12.37 7.41
C ASN A 19 23.01 -12.82 8.17
N LYS A 20 22.41 -11.91 8.93
CA LYS A 20 21.22 -12.22 9.71
C LYS A 20 19.98 -12.45 8.85
N LEU A 21 19.81 -11.68 7.80
CA LEU A 21 18.68 -11.82 6.88
C LEU A 21 18.76 -13.10 6.03
N GLU A 22 20.00 -13.54 5.68
CA GLU A 22 20.24 -14.85 5.06
C GLU A 22 19.80 -15.98 6.00
N GLU A 23 20.16 -15.92 7.30
CA GLU A 23 19.70 -16.88 8.31
C GLU A 23 18.17 -16.88 8.49
N LEU A 24 17.52 -15.72 8.31
CA LEU A 24 16.07 -15.56 8.38
C LEU A 24 15.34 -15.96 7.09
N GLY A 25 16.08 -16.45 6.09
CA GLY A 25 15.53 -17.03 4.86
C GLY A 25 15.18 -16.02 3.77
N PHE A 26 15.86 -14.86 3.74
CA PHE A 26 15.82 -13.99 2.57
C PHE A 26 16.75 -14.54 1.48
N ASP A 27 16.23 -14.67 0.27
CA ASP A 27 16.92 -15.30 -0.85
C ASP A 27 17.84 -14.34 -1.61
N GLU A 28 17.43 -13.06 -1.69
CA GLU A 28 18.18 -12.00 -2.36
C GLU A 28 18.25 -10.76 -1.47
N ILE A 29 19.46 -10.30 -1.18
CA ILE A 29 19.72 -9.13 -0.35
C ILE A 29 20.49 -8.11 -1.17
N MET A 30 19.84 -6.99 -1.46
CA MET A 30 20.44 -5.86 -2.13
C MET A 30 20.96 -4.85 -1.12
N GLU A 31 22.06 -4.18 -1.45
CA GLU A 31 22.73 -3.25 -0.54
C GLU A 31 22.94 -1.90 -1.21
N CYS A 32 22.74 -0.82 -0.46
CA CYS A 32 23.15 0.53 -0.85
C CYS A 32 23.65 1.33 0.35
N GLY A 33 24.34 2.42 0.09
CA GLY A 33 25.01 3.23 1.12
C GLY A 33 24.42 4.62 1.31
N ASP A 34 23.34 4.99 0.60
CA ASP A 34 22.70 6.29 0.71
C ASP A 34 21.23 6.25 0.29
N GLY A 35 20.47 7.27 0.67
CA GLY A 35 19.03 7.30 0.45
C GLY A 35 18.61 7.45 -1.02
N ASN A 36 19.41 8.11 -1.88
CA ASN A 36 19.08 8.21 -3.30
C ASN A 36 19.21 6.85 -3.97
N ALA A 37 20.33 6.15 -3.71
CA ALA A 37 20.54 4.78 -4.20
C ALA A 37 19.44 3.83 -3.67
N ALA A 38 18.95 4.04 -2.42
CA ALA A 38 17.84 3.29 -1.87
C ALA A 38 16.56 3.46 -2.69
N VAL A 39 16.19 4.70 -3.02
CA VAL A 39 15.00 5.01 -3.83
C VAL A 39 15.12 4.41 -5.23
N GLU A 40 16.25 4.64 -5.92
CA GLU A 40 16.49 4.12 -7.27
C GLU A 40 16.43 2.59 -7.31
N THR A 41 17.12 1.93 -6.38
CA THR A 41 17.16 0.46 -6.32
C THR A 41 15.79 -0.13 -5.97
N ALA A 42 15.08 0.44 -4.99
CA ALA A 42 13.75 -0.01 -4.61
C ALA A 42 12.77 0.07 -5.79
N LEU A 43 12.80 1.17 -6.56
CA LEU A 43 11.92 1.35 -7.72
C LEU A 43 12.27 0.45 -8.91
N ALA A 44 13.56 0.15 -9.09
CA ALA A 44 14.02 -0.69 -10.20
C ALA A 44 13.82 -2.19 -9.92
N ARG A 45 13.99 -2.63 -8.66
CA ARG A 45 14.04 -4.04 -8.29
C ARG A 45 12.79 -4.52 -7.55
N ILE A 46 11.98 -3.62 -7.01
CA ILE A 46 10.74 -3.88 -6.27
C ILE A 46 10.92 -5.00 -5.24
N PRO A 47 11.74 -4.77 -4.18
CA PRO A 47 11.95 -5.77 -3.14
C PRO A 47 10.68 -6.01 -2.31
N ASP A 48 10.60 -7.18 -1.64
CA ASP A 48 9.50 -7.49 -0.72
C ASP A 48 9.54 -6.64 0.55
N MET A 49 10.72 -6.10 0.90
CA MET A 49 10.94 -5.24 2.07
C MET A 49 12.13 -4.30 1.86
N VAL A 50 12.08 -3.15 2.53
CA VAL A 50 13.23 -2.23 2.61
C VAL A 50 13.60 -1.96 4.07
N ILE A 51 14.88 -2.04 4.38
CA ILE A 51 15.46 -1.66 5.68
C ILE A 51 16.36 -0.45 5.45
N LEU A 52 16.05 0.68 6.08
CA LEU A 52 16.78 1.94 5.89
C LEU A 52 17.31 2.46 7.21
N ASP A 53 18.57 2.85 7.24
CA ASP A 53 19.05 3.72 8.30
C ASP A 53 18.47 5.12 8.18
N VAL A 54 18.15 5.77 9.30
CA VAL A 54 17.65 7.15 9.31
C VAL A 54 18.74 8.13 8.94
N ALA A 55 19.94 7.95 9.47
CA ALA A 55 21.05 8.90 9.33
C ALA A 55 21.95 8.54 8.15
N MET A 56 21.53 8.82 6.93
CA MET A 56 22.34 8.58 5.73
C MET A 56 22.72 9.88 5.02
N PRO A 57 23.85 9.91 4.28
CA PRO A 57 24.25 11.04 3.47
C PRO A 57 23.28 11.27 2.30
N HIS A 58 23.29 12.49 1.76
CA HIS A 58 22.52 12.98 0.62
C HIS A 58 21.00 13.00 0.88
N LEU A 59 20.36 11.87 1.08
CA LEU A 59 18.95 11.75 1.40
C LEU A 59 18.80 10.89 2.66
N ASP A 60 18.18 11.45 3.72
CA ASP A 60 17.92 10.69 4.95
C ASP A 60 16.89 9.57 4.74
N GLY A 61 16.96 8.54 5.60
CA GLY A 61 16.12 7.35 5.44
C GLY A 61 14.62 7.60 5.57
N ILE A 62 14.19 8.62 6.32
CA ILE A 62 12.77 8.98 6.43
C ILE A 62 12.27 9.60 5.12
N SER A 63 13.08 10.47 4.52
CA SER A 63 12.79 11.08 3.22
C SER A 63 12.79 10.03 2.11
N ALA A 64 13.78 9.12 2.09
CA ALA A 64 13.83 7.99 1.18
C ALA A 64 12.59 7.08 1.33
N ALA A 65 12.22 6.73 2.58
CA ALA A 65 11.01 5.95 2.86
C ALA A 65 9.74 6.60 2.30
N ARG A 66 9.60 7.93 2.47
CA ARG A 66 8.46 8.68 1.94
C ARG A 66 8.39 8.63 0.42
N GLU A 67 9.53 8.74 -0.27
CA GLU A 67 9.57 8.65 -1.74
C GLU A 67 9.23 7.25 -2.24
N ILE A 68 9.79 6.22 -1.62
CA ILE A 68 9.49 4.83 -1.93
C ILE A 68 8.00 4.54 -1.73
N ARG A 69 7.43 4.91 -0.56
CA ARG A 69 6.01 4.67 -0.22
C ARG A 69 5.02 5.37 -1.12
N ARG A 70 5.39 6.46 -1.78
CA ARG A 70 4.55 7.12 -2.78
C ARG A 70 4.34 6.28 -4.03
N LYS A 71 5.28 5.40 -4.36
CA LYS A 71 5.30 4.62 -5.61
C LYS A 71 5.11 3.12 -5.39
N LEU A 72 5.54 2.60 -4.24
CA LEU A 72 5.51 1.18 -3.92
C LEU A 72 4.77 0.95 -2.59
N LYS A 73 4.03 -0.17 -2.53
CA LYS A 73 3.27 -0.58 -1.34
C LYS A 73 4.02 -1.70 -0.59
N ILE A 74 5.29 -1.50 -0.32
CA ILE A 74 6.15 -2.46 0.36
C ILE A 74 6.43 -2.03 1.81
N PRO A 75 6.60 -2.97 2.76
CA PRO A 75 6.97 -2.64 4.13
C PRO A 75 8.35 -2.00 4.20
N ILE A 76 8.47 -0.94 5.02
CA ILE A 76 9.74 -0.28 5.30
C ILE A 76 9.98 -0.35 6.80
N LEU A 77 11.15 -0.88 7.18
CA LEU A 77 11.71 -0.86 8.52
C LEU A 77 12.79 0.22 8.60
N LEU A 78 12.66 1.15 9.52
CA LEU A 78 13.73 2.13 9.79
C LEU A 78 14.63 1.66 10.93
N LEU A 79 15.93 1.88 10.77
CA LEU A 79 16.93 1.78 11.82
C LEU A 79 17.30 3.18 12.28
N THR A 80 17.38 3.43 13.59
CA THR A 80 17.72 4.76 14.11
C THR A 80 18.59 4.67 15.36
N ALA A 81 19.57 5.55 15.47
CA ALA A 81 20.36 5.71 16.69
C ALA A 81 19.61 6.54 17.76
N CYS A 82 18.57 7.29 17.37
CA CYS A 82 17.84 8.15 18.30
C CYS A 82 16.33 7.84 18.24
N TYR A 83 15.78 7.48 19.39
CA TYR A 83 14.35 7.23 19.55
C TYR A 83 13.71 8.40 20.31
N ASP A 84 13.39 9.47 19.59
CA ASP A 84 12.68 10.64 20.11
C ASP A 84 11.30 10.77 19.44
N GLU A 85 10.40 11.51 20.09
CA GLU A 85 9.03 11.71 19.59
C GLU A 85 8.99 12.34 18.18
N GLY A 86 9.95 13.19 17.85
CA GLY A 86 10.05 13.84 16.55
C GLY A 86 10.38 12.84 15.45
N THR A 87 11.32 11.95 15.67
CA THR A 87 11.70 10.87 14.74
C THR A 87 10.57 9.88 14.56
N VAL A 88 9.92 9.45 15.65
CA VAL A 88 8.75 8.54 15.59
C VAL A 88 7.61 9.16 14.79
N LYS A 89 7.30 10.45 15.03
CA LYS A 89 6.26 11.15 14.29
C LYS A 89 6.57 11.25 12.79
N LYS A 90 7.80 11.63 12.44
CA LYS A 90 8.23 11.72 11.03
C LYS A 90 8.19 10.37 10.33
N ALA A 91 8.60 9.27 10.99
CA ALA A 91 8.55 7.92 10.47
C ALA A 91 7.09 7.49 10.21
N LYS A 92 6.18 7.75 11.17
CA LYS A 92 4.74 7.51 11.02
C LYS A 92 4.16 8.30 9.83
N ASP A 93 4.48 9.58 9.73
CA ASP A 93 4.00 10.44 8.62
C ASP A 93 4.57 10.01 7.26
N ALA A 94 5.73 9.35 7.25
CA ALA A 94 6.30 8.74 6.05
C ALA A 94 5.69 7.37 5.69
N GLY A 95 4.82 6.82 6.54
CA GLY A 95 4.16 5.53 6.33
C GLY A 95 5.08 4.33 6.55
N VAL A 96 6.07 4.47 7.45
CA VAL A 96 6.98 3.40 7.84
C VAL A 96 6.23 2.35 8.66
N ALA A 97 6.50 1.07 8.37
CA ALA A 97 5.80 -0.05 9.00
C ALA A 97 6.33 -0.39 10.40
N ALA A 98 7.64 -0.25 10.61
CA ALA A 98 8.28 -0.48 11.91
C ALA A 98 9.55 0.37 12.05
N LEU A 99 10.00 0.55 13.30
CA LEU A 99 11.21 1.29 13.66
C LEU A 99 11.99 0.49 14.70
N LEU A 100 13.29 0.31 14.46
CA LEU A 100 14.20 -0.42 15.34
C LEU A 100 15.37 0.48 15.73
N THR A 101 15.70 0.54 17.04
CA THR A 101 16.77 1.39 17.55
C THR A 101 18.13 0.70 17.49
N LYS A 102 19.16 1.43 17.07
CA LYS A 102 20.57 1.02 17.14
C LYS A 102 21.15 1.38 18.55
N PRO A 103 21.98 0.52 19.16
CA PRO A 103 22.31 -0.83 18.72
C PRO A 103 21.17 -1.80 19.00
N PHE A 104 20.78 -2.60 18.03
CA PHE A 104 19.77 -3.65 18.19
C PHE A 104 20.44 -5.02 18.38
N ARG A 105 19.76 -5.91 19.09
CA ARG A 105 20.18 -7.29 19.22
C ARG A 105 19.59 -8.10 18.08
N GLU A 106 20.24 -9.16 17.69
CA GLU A 106 19.76 -10.05 16.63
C GLU A 106 18.32 -10.55 16.87
N GLN A 107 18.00 -10.85 18.13
CA GLN A 107 16.65 -11.29 18.54
C GLN A 107 15.56 -10.22 18.36
N ASP A 108 15.92 -8.94 18.21
CA ASP A 108 14.97 -7.84 18.04
C ASP A 108 14.62 -7.62 16.57
N LEU A 109 15.47 -8.10 15.63
CA LEU A 109 15.30 -7.89 14.19
C LEU A 109 14.12 -8.70 13.62
N TRP A 110 14.04 -9.99 13.95
CA TRP A 110 12.95 -10.84 13.43
C TRP A 110 11.55 -10.35 13.81
N PRO A 111 11.26 -10.05 15.08
CA PRO A 111 9.96 -9.49 15.44
C PRO A 111 9.63 -8.17 14.75
N ALA A 112 10.64 -7.30 14.53
CA ALA A 112 10.44 -6.04 13.83
C ALA A 112 10.09 -6.26 12.35
N ILE A 113 10.72 -7.23 11.69
CA ILE A 113 10.42 -7.63 10.32
C ILE A 113 9.00 -8.20 10.22
N GLU A 114 8.64 -9.15 11.08
CA GLU A 114 7.30 -9.75 11.09
C GLU A 114 6.21 -8.69 11.33
N LEU A 115 6.45 -7.78 12.27
CA LEU A 115 5.54 -6.66 12.53
C LEU A 115 5.39 -5.76 11.30
N ALA A 116 6.49 -5.48 10.60
CA ALA A 116 6.45 -4.66 9.40
C ALA A 116 5.64 -5.31 8.27
N PHE A 117 5.76 -6.61 8.06
CA PHE A 117 4.94 -7.36 7.09
C PHE A 117 3.47 -7.39 7.50
N ALA A 118 3.18 -7.73 8.76
CA ALA A 118 1.82 -7.78 9.26
C ALA A 118 1.09 -6.43 9.12
N HIS A 119 1.75 -5.33 9.52
CA HIS A 119 1.20 -3.99 9.38
C HIS A 119 0.97 -3.59 7.92
N ALA A 120 1.89 -3.96 7.01
CA ALA A 120 1.72 -3.67 5.58
C ALA A 120 0.53 -4.43 4.98
N SER A 121 0.34 -5.71 5.35
CA SER A 121 -0.81 -6.53 4.92
C SER A 121 -2.13 -5.95 5.41
N GLU A 122 -2.23 -5.64 6.71
CA GLU A 122 -3.43 -5.04 7.30
C GLU A 122 -3.84 -3.72 6.63
N VAL A 123 -2.86 -2.84 6.39
CA VAL A 123 -3.11 -1.56 5.70
C VAL A 123 -3.59 -1.76 4.27
N GLU A 124 -3.08 -2.76 3.55
CA GLU A 124 -3.54 -3.04 2.19
C GLU A 124 -4.93 -3.64 2.17
N GLU A 125 -5.24 -4.61 3.03
CA GLU A 125 -6.57 -5.19 3.19
C GLU A 125 -7.63 -4.11 3.49
N LEU A 126 -7.33 -3.21 4.44
CA LEU A 126 -8.24 -2.11 4.76
C LEU A 126 -8.45 -1.13 3.58
N LYS A 127 -7.43 -0.89 2.76
CA LYS A 127 -7.57 -0.04 1.58
C LYS A 127 -8.43 -0.69 0.51
N GLU A 128 -8.28 -2.00 0.27
CA GLU A 128 -9.12 -2.75 -0.65
C GLU A 128 -10.58 -2.73 -0.19
N GLU A 129 -10.84 -2.96 1.10
CA GLU A 129 -12.19 -2.87 1.66
C GLU A 129 -12.82 -1.47 1.49
N VAL A 130 -12.04 -0.42 1.74
CA VAL A 130 -12.52 0.97 1.55
C VAL A 130 -12.83 1.25 0.07
N GLU A 131 -12.03 0.76 -0.87
CA GLU A 131 -12.29 0.94 -2.30
C GLU A 131 -13.53 0.18 -2.76
N ASP A 132 -13.71 -1.06 -2.32
CA ASP A 132 -14.91 -1.87 -2.59
C ASP A 132 -16.17 -1.19 -2.07
N LEU A 133 -16.11 -0.64 -0.84
CA LEU A 133 -17.22 0.10 -0.25
C LEU A 133 -17.54 1.39 -1.06
N ARG A 134 -16.54 2.12 -1.50
CA ARG A 134 -16.72 3.31 -2.36
C ARG A 134 -17.37 2.93 -3.69
N GLU A 135 -16.88 1.88 -4.36
CA GLU A 135 -17.48 1.40 -5.61
C GLU A 135 -18.93 0.97 -5.43
N SER A 136 -19.25 0.31 -4.30
CA SER A 136 -20.61 -0.09 -3.96
C SER A 136 -21.54 1.13 -3.80
N ILE A 137 -21.07 2.17 -3.09
CA ILE A 137 -21.82 3.41 -2.91
C ILE A 137 -22.06 4.12 -4.25
N GLU A 138 -21.04 4.28 -5.07
CA GLU A 138 -21.18 4.92 -6.38
C GLU A 138 -22.08 4.12 -7.32
N SER A 139 -21.99 2.80 -7.28
CA SER A 139 -22.90 1.90 -8.02
C SER A 139 -24.36 2.13 -7.62
N ARG A 140 -24.65 2.20 -6.30
CA ARG A 140 -26.00 2.47 -5.81
C ARG A 140 -26.50 3.83 -6.25
N LYS A 141 -25.69 4.90 -6.12
CA LYS A 141 -26.07 6.24 -6.60
C LYS A 141 -26.41 6.25 -8.10
N THR A 142 -25.58 5.57 -8.91
CA THR A 142 -25.79 5.50 -10.35
C THR A 142 -27.09 4.77 -10.68
N ILE A 143 -27.39 3.66 -10.00
CA ILE A 143 -28.63 2.91 -10.14
C ILE A 143 -29.85 3.74 -9.74
N GLU A 144 -29.77 4.47 -8.60
CA GLU A 144 -30.85 5.34 -8.13
C GLU A 144 -31.16 6.47 -9.15
N ARG A 145 -30.14 7.10 -9.69
CA ARG A 145 -30.30 8.13 -10.72
C ARG A 145 -30.98 7.54 -11.98
N ALA A 146 -30.51 6.41 -12.46
CA ALA A 146 -31.10 5.74 -13.63
C ALA A 146 -32.57 5.32 -13.41
N LYS A 147 -32.91 4.85 -12.20
CA LYS A 147 -34.32 4.62 -11.82
C LYS A 147 -35.14 5.91 -11.93
N GLY A 148 -34.62 7.01 -11.39
CA GLY A 148 -35.28 8.33 -11.48
C GLY A 148 -35.57 8.73 -12.94
N VAL A 149 -34.59 8.56 -13.83
CA VAL A 149 -34.77 8.84 -15.28
C VAL A 149 -35.86 7.97 -15.89
N LEU A 150 -35.89 6.66 -15.61
CA LEU A 150 -36.92 5.77 -16.11
C LEU A 150 -38.31 6.12 -15.58
N MET A 151 -38.41 6.47 -14.31
CA MET A 151 -39.67 6.93 -13.69
C MET A 151 -40.21 8.18 -14.40
N GLN A 152 -39.36 9.18 -14.62
CA GLN A 152 -39.74 10.45 -15.26
C GLN A 152 -40.09 10.28 -16.74
N ARG A 153 -39.28 9.55 -17.50
CA ARG A 153 -39.50 9.41 -18.97
C ARG A 153 -40.61 8.47 -19.36
N GLN A 154 -40.84 7.45 -18.54
CA GLN A 154 -41.77 6.35 -18.92
C GLN A 154 -42.97 6.22 -17.98
N GLY A 155 -43.08 7.11 -16.98
CA GLY A 155 -44.18 7.08 -16.03
C GLY A 155 -44.21 5.84 -15.14
N LEU A 156 -43.05 5.16 -14.96
CA LEU A 156 -42.95 3.93 -14.18
C LEU A 156 -42.90 4.25 -12.69
N SER A 157 -43.48 3.37 -11.89
CA SER A 157 -43.22 3.33 -10.45
C SER A 157 -41.79 2.87 -10.16
N GLU A 158 -41.27 3.16 -8.97
CA GLU A 158 -39.92 2.74 -8.59
C GLU A 158 -39.69 1.23 -8.71
N PRO A 159 -40.62 0.34 -8.22
CA PRO A 159 -40.47 -1.08 -8.40
C PRO A 159 -40.47 -1.53 -9.87
N GLU A 160 -41.21 -0.86 -10.73
CA GLU A 160 -41.26 -1.19 -12.17
C GLU A 160 -39.97 -0.75 -12.86
N ALA A 161 -39.46 0.41 -12.57
CA ALA A 161 -38.16 0.88 -13.08
C ALA A 161 -37.02 -0.07 -12.69
N PHE A 162 -36.97 -0.49 -11.41
CA PHE A 162 -35.98 -1.44 -10.93
C PHE A 162 -36.07 -2.82 -11.65
N ARG A 163 -37.28 -3.40 -11.75
CA ARG A 163 -37.48 -4.66 -12.48
C ARG A 163 -37.08 -4.56 -13.95
N LYS A 164 -37.34 -3.42 -14.58
CA LYS A 164 -36.95 -3.18 -15.97
C LYS A 164 -35.44 -3.19 -16.14
N MET A 165 -34.73 -2.52 -15.22
CA MET A 165 -33.26 -2.52 -15.20
C MET A 165 -32.71 -3.93 -14.96
N GLN A 166 -33.28 -4.68 -14.00
CA GLN A 166 -32.90 -6.08 -13.75
C GLN A 166 -33.06 -6.95 -15.00
N LYS A 167 -34.21 -6.87 -15.68
CA LYS A 167 -34.45 -7.63 -16.90
C LYS A 167 -33.42 -7.28 -17.97
N LEU A 168 -33.13 -6.00 -18.17
CA LEU A 168 -32.10 -5.58 -19.13
C LEU A 168 -30.71 -6.09 -18.76
N ALA A 169 -30.39 -6.14 -17.47
CA ALA A 169 -29.12 -6.68 -16.99
C ALA A 169 -28.99 -8.18 -17.32
N MET A 170 -30.04 -8.95 -17.07
CA MET A 170 -30.10 -10.36 -17.39
C MET A 170 -30.04 -10.61 -18.90
N ASP A 171 -30.86 -9.93 -19.68
CA ASP A 171 -30.96 -10.12 -21.15
C ASP A 171 -29.64 -9.76 -21.85
N LYS A 172 -28.93 -8.75 -21.35
CA LYS A 172 -27.67 -8.27 -21.92
C LYS A 172 -26.42 -8.85 -21.24
N ARG A 173 -26.56 -9.67 -20.20
CA ARG A 173 -25.47 -10.21 -19.37
C ARG A 173 -24.52 -9.12 -18.89
N LYS A 174 -25.08 -8.00 -18.42
CA LYS A 174 -24.36 -6.85 -17.87
C LYS A 174 -24.72 -6.63 -16.41
N SER A 175 -23.84 -5.92 -15.68
CA SER A 175 -24.14 -5.53 -14.31
C SER A 175 -25.25 -4.45 -14.27
N MET A 176 -25.92 -4.34 -13.12
CA MET A 176 -26.92 -3.28 -12.89
C MET A 176 -26.31 -1.88 -13.07
N ARG A 177 -25.05 -1.67 -12.65
CA ARG A 177 -24.32 -0.43 -12.86
C ARG A 177 -24.14 -0.10 -14.34
N GLN A 178 -23.69 -1.07 -15.15
CA GLN A 178 -23.52 -0.87 -16.59
C GLN A 178 -24.85 -0.55 -17.31
N ILE A 179 -25.95 -1.12 -16.87
CA ILE A 179 -27.28 -0.77 -17.39
C ILE A 179 -27.67 0.63 -16.96
N ALA A 180 -27.41 0.99 -15.70
CA ALA A 180 -27.70 2.34 -15.19
C ALA A 180 -26.89 3.40 -15.95
N GLU A 181 -25.61 3.18 -16.16
CA GLU A 181 -24.74 4.06 -16.95
C GLU A 181 -25.26 4.22 -18.39
N ALA A 182 -25.66 3.12 -19.03
CA ALA A 182 -26.22 3.17 -20.38
C ALA A 182 -27.53 3.97 -20.46
N ILE A 183 -28.39 3.88 -19.44
CA ILE A 183 -29.64 4.68 -19.36
C ILE A 183 -29.30 6.15 -19.22
N LEU A 184 -28.32 6.51 -18.37
CA LEU A 184 -27.92 7.91 -18.13
C LEU A 184 -27.21 8.53 -19.36
N LEU A 185 -26.51 7.72 -20.18
CA LEU A 185 -25.87 8.19 -21.42
C LEU A 185 -26.88 8.51 -22.54
N THR A 186 -28.12 8.07 -22.42
CA THR A 186 -29.18 8.39 -23.38
C THR A 186 -29.98 9.63 -23.00
N GLU A 187 -29.49 10.38 -22.02
CA GLU A 187 -29.98 11.70 -21.61
C GLU A 187 -29.50 12.80 -22.57
#